data_a81017347d6e3fa17415ae0af12c3723
#
_entry.id   a81017347d6e3fa17415ae0af12c3723
#
_cell.length_a   1.000
_cell.length_b   1.000
_cell.length_c   1.000
_cell.angle_alpha   90.00
_cell.angle_beta   90.00
_cell.angle_gamma   90.00
#
_symmetry.space_group_name_H-M   'P 1'
#
loop_
_entity.id
_entity.type
_entity.pdbx_description
1 polymer ?
#
loop_
_entity_poly.entity_id
_entity_poly.type
_entity_poly.pdbx_seq_one_letter_code
_entity_poly.pdbx_strand_id
1 'polypeptide(L)'
;ITFHPCDVVIERVASYGMAVGSEVFETCEWIGRFSQELEKLAKVAYIYRKDEKLMICGSTHANDATIRRALADRFAYGQPNYGKGKKKEPGFFYGFKADVWSAFAVAITYHDKEMERRMNERFKGVGD
;
A
#
# COMPACT_ATOMS: atom_id res chain seq x y z
N ILE A 1 19.75 19.04 -0.32
CA ILE A 1 19.48 17.59 -0.44
C ILE A 1 18.40 17.38 -1.48
N THR A 2 18.76 16.78 -2.58
CA THR A 2 17.79 16.47 -3.63
C THR A 2 17.17 15.11 -3.32
N PHE A 3 15.87 15.07 -3.08
CA PHE A 3 15.14 13.83 -2.85
C PHE A 3 14.62 13.30 -4.19
N HIS A 4 15.06 12.11 -4.55
CA HIS A 4 14.59 11.43 -5.75
C HIS A 4 13.88 10.15 -5.34
N PRO A 5 12.54 10.14 -5.29
CA PRO A 5 11.82 8.91 -5.04
C PRO A 5 12.06 7.92 -6.18
N CYS A 6 12.32 6.67 -5.84
CA CYS A 6 12.53 5.64 -6.85
C CYS A 6 11.21 5.30 -7.57
N ASP A 7 10.17 5.10 -6.79
CA ASP A 7 8.85 4.73 -7.30
C ASP A 7 7.77 5.48 -6.52
N VAL A 8 6.66 5.78 -7.20
CA VAL A 8 5.45 6.33 -6.60
C VAL A 8 4.34 5.33 -6.83
N VAL A 9 3.59 5.03 -5.78
CA VAL A 9 2.49 4.06 -5.84
C VAL A 9 1.19 4.74 -5.47
N ILE A 10 0.18 4.56 -6.30
CA ILE A 10 -1.15 5.14 -6.10
C ILE A 10 -2.18 4.04 -6.03
N GLU A 11 -3.06 4.10 -5.02
CA GLU A 11 -4.20 3.20 -4.94
C GLU A 11 -5.23 3.58 -6.01
N ARG A 12 -5.61 2.61 -6.84
CA ARG A 12 -6.64 2.77 -7.86
C ARG A 12 -7.99 2.29 -7.39
N VAL A 13 -9.01 2.89 -7.95
CA VAL A 13 -10.40 2.52 -7.70
C VAL A 13 -10.87 1.55 -8.77
N ALA A 14 -11.67 0.54 -8.37
CA ALA A 14 -12.30 -0.39 -9.28
C ALA A 14 -13.76 -0.61 -8.88
N SER A 15 -14.63 -0.77 -9.87
CA SER A 15 -16.06 -1.00 -9.62
C SER A 15 -16.39 -2.46 -9.34
N TYR A 16 -15.59 -3.38 -9.84
CA TYR A 16 -15.84 -4.83 -9.79
C TYR A 16 -17.23 -5.22 -10.30
N GLY A 17 -17.71 -4.49 -11.34
CA GLY A 17 -19.03 -4.71 -11.92
C GLY A 17 -20.18 -4.06 -11.17
N MET A 18 -19.93 -3.34 -10.08
CA MET A 18 -20.96 -2.60 -9.33
C MET A 18 -21.09 -1.17 -9.85
N ALA A 19 -22.28 -0.59 -9.69
CA ALA A 19 -22.52 0.81 -10.01
C ALA A 19 -21.67 1.71 -9.10
N VAL A 20 -21.13 2.78 -9.67
CA VAL A 20 -20.31 3.75 -8.94
C VAL A 20 -20.92 5.15 -9.04
N GLY A 21 -20.78 5.93 -7.98
CA GLY A 21 -21.28 7.29 -7.92
C GLY A 21 -20.28 8.32 -8.44
N SER A 22 -20.71 9.60 -8.44
CA SER A 22 -19.90 10.72 -8.90
C SER A 22 -18.57 10.86 -8.18
N GLU A 23 -18.52 10.49 -6.89
CA GLU A 23 -17.30 10.55 -6.08
C GLU A 23 -16.18 9.70 -6.64
N VAL A 24 -16.51 8.54 -7.22
CA VAL A 24 -15.54 7.66 -7.84
C VAL A 24 -14.95 8.29 -9.10
N PHE A 25 -15.77 8.96 -9.90
CA PHE A 25 -15.28 9.66 -11.08
C PHE A 25 -14.35 10.81 -10.72
N GLU A 26 -14.67 11.58 -9.69
CA GLU A 26 -13.78 12.65 -9.19
C GLU A 26 -12.45 12.08 -8.70
N THR A 27 -12.50 10.97 -7.97
CA THR A 27 -11.28 10.29 -7.50
C THR A 27 -10.42 9.86 -8.69
N CYS A 28 -11.03 9.30 -9.74
CA CYS A 28 -10.29 8.91 -10.94
C CYS A 28 -9.63 10.10 -11.64
N GLU A 29 -10.31 11.24 -11.69
CA GLU A 29 -9.74 12.47 -12.25
C GLU A 29 -8.50 12.91 -11.47
N TRP A 30 -8.56 12.89 -10.14
CA TRP A 30 -7.44 13.25 -9.29
C TRP A 30 -6.28 12.27 -9.43
N ILE A 31 -6.57 10.98 -9.52
CA ILE A 31 -5.54 9.95 -9.76
C ILE A 31 -4.82 10.26 -11.07
N GLY A 32 -5.56 10.58 -12.12
CA GLY A 32 -4.98 10.95 -13.41
C GLY A 32 -4.08 12.19 -13.34
N ARG A 33 -4.52 13.23 -12.62
CA ARG A 33 -3.75 14.46 -12.44
C ARG A 33 -2.45 14.20 -11.67
N PHE A 34 -2.52 13.48 -10.57
CA PHE A 34 -1.34 13.12 -9.79
C PHE A 34 -0.38 12.26 -10.60
N SER A 35 -0.91 11.27 -11.31
CA SER A 35 -0.09 10.38 -12.14
C SER A 35 0.68 11.15 -13.20
N GLN A 36 0.02 12.07 -13.90
CA GLN A 36 0.64 12.87 -14.94
C GLN A 36 1.79 13.74 -14.40
N GLU A 37 1.59 14.36 -13.25
CA GLU A 37 2.64 15.19 -12.64
C GLU A 37 3.78 14.35 -12.08
N LEU A 38 3.47 13.24 -11.44
CA LEU A 38 4.47 12.39 -10.80
C LEU A 38 5.31 11.58 -11.79
N GLU A 39 4.75 11.24 -12.95
CA GLU A 39 5.49 10.55 -14.02
C GLU A 39 6.70 11.33 -14.51
N LYS A 40 6.71 12.65 -14.34
CA LYS A 40 7.84 13.51 -14.66
C LYS A 40 9.03 13.31 -13.71
N LEU A 41 8.78 12.80 -12.51
CA LEU A 41 9.75 12.71 -11.43
C LEU A 41 10.15 11.28 -11.09
N ALA A 42 9.25 10.31 -11.29
CA ALA A 42 9.44 8.93 -10.85
C ALA A 42 8.59 7.97 -11.66
N LYS A 43 8.86 6.67 -11.51
CA LYS A 43 7.99 5.62 -12.02
C LYS A 43 6.70 5.60 -11.19
N VAL A 44 5.55 5.64 -11.85
CA VAL A 44 4.25 5.55 -11.18
C VAL A 44 3.68 4.17 -11.38
N ALA A 45 3.32 3.52 -10.27
CA ALA A 45 2.68 2.21 -10.27
C ALA A 45 1.33 2.31 -9.55
N TYR A 46 0.47 1.32 -9.77
CA TYR A 46 -0.88 1.32 -9.24
C TYR A 46 -1.17 0.02 -8.50
N ILE A 47 -1.91 0.14 -7.40
CA ILE A 47 -2.34 -0.98 -6.57
C ILE A 47 -3.85 -0.82 -6.34
N TYR A 48 -4.57 -1.94 -6.38
CA TYR A 48 -5.99 -1.97 -6.03
C TYR A 48 -6.17 -2.39 -4.57
N ARG A 49 -7.26 -1.97 -3.98
CA ARG A 49 -7.63 -2.37 -2.61
C ARG A 49 -7.65 -3.89 -2.43
N LYS A 50 -8.12 -4.61 -3.44
CA LYS A 50 -8.12 -6.07 -3.47
C LYS A 50 -6.72 -6.65 -3.32
N ASP A 51 -5.72 -6.03 -3.96
CA ASP A 51 -4.33 -6.46 -3.87
C ASP A 51 -3.79 -6.33 -2.45
N GLU A 52 -4.12 -5.23 -1.76
CA GLU A 52 -3.71 -5.00 -0.37
C GLU A 52 -4.27 -6.09 0.53
N LYS A 53 -5.55 -6.39 0.38
CA LYS A 53 -6.22 -7.44 1.18
C LYS A 53 -5.59 -8.81 0.96
N LEU A 54 -5.32 -9.16 -0.28
CA LEU A 54 -4.72 -10.46 -0.63
C LEU A 54 -3.26 -10.56 -0.18
N MET A 55 -2.45 -9.55 -0.44
CA MET A 55 -1.01 -9.58 -0.12
C MET A 55 -0.75 -9.49 1.38
N ILE A 56 -1.46 -8.64 2.09
CA ILE A 56 -1.23 -8.41 3.52
C ILE A 56 -1.93 -9.45 4.39
N CYS A 57 -3.18 -9.78 4.07
CA CYS A 57 -4.02 -10.65 4.90
C CYS A 57 -4.32 -12.02 4.27
N GLY A 58 -4.02 -12.22 3.00
CA GLY A 58 -4.31 -13.47 2.31
C GLY A 58 -5.79 -13.71 1.99
N SER A 59 -6.65 -12.70 2.12
CA SER A 59 -8.09 -12.84 1.92
C SER A 59 -8.71 -11.56 1.39
N THR A 60 -9.59 -11.66 0.41
CA THR A 60 -10.36 -10.53 -0.12
C THR A 60 -11.42 -10.04 0.87
N HIS A 61 -11.73 -10.81 1.90
CA HIS A 61 -12.69 -10.44 2.95
C HIS A 61 -12.07 -9.60 4.07
N ALA A 62 -10.77 -9.33 4.00
CA ALA A 62 -10.10 -8.46 4.96
C ALA A 62 -10.69 -7.04 4.92
N ASN A 63 -10.59 -6.34 6.05
CA ASN A 63 -11.02 -4.95 6.19
C ASN A 63 -9.86 -4.10 6.72
N ASP A 64 -10.10 -2.80 6.91
CA ASP A 64 -9.07 -1.88 7.40
C ASP A 64 -8.48 -2.32 8.74
N ALA A 65 -9.31 -2.82 9.65
CA ALA A 65 -8.86 -3.26 10.97
C ALA A 65 -7.92 -4.47 10.86
N THR A 66 -8.27 -5.46 10.02
CA THR A 66 -7.42 -6.65 9.84
C THR A 66 -6.12 -6.31 9.13
N ILE A 67 -6.14 -5.38 8.18
CA ILE A 67 -4.92 -4.90 7.51
C ILE A 67 -3.98 -4.21 8.52
N ARG A 68 -4.51 -3.31 9.33
CA ARG A 68 -3.73 -2.62 10.37
C ARG A 68 -3.12 -3.60 11.35
N ARG A 69 -3.90 -4.57 11.78
CA ARG A 69 -3.44 -5.60 12.70
C ARG A 69 -2.31 -6.44 12.10
N ALA A 70 -2.46 -6.87 10.85
CA ALA A 70 -1.42 -7.63 10.18
C ALA A 70 -0.13 -6.82 10.02
N LEU A 71 -0.23 -5.52 9.70
CA LEU A 71 0.93 -4.63 9.60
C LEU A 71 1.57 -4.40 10.96
N ALA A 72 0.77 -4.21 12.01
CA ALA A 72 1.29 -4.06 13.37
C ALA A 72 2.03 -5.32 13.83
N ASP A 73 1.48 -6.49 13.56
CA ASP A 73 2.13 -7.77 13.89
C ASP A 73 3.45 -7.96 13.14
N ARG A 74 3.51 -7.51 11.90
CA ARG A 74 4.70 -7.65 11.05
C ARG A 74 5.82 -6.69 11.42
N PHE A 75 5.50 -5.42 11.67
CA PHE A 75 6.50 -4.36 11.84
C PHE A 75 6.67 -3.89 13.28
N ALA A 76 5.71 -4.16 14.14
CA ALA A 76 5.70 -3.68 15.52
C ALA A 76 5.26 -4.77 16.49
N TYR A 77 5.64 -6.02 16.23
CA TYR A 77 5.27 -7.17 17.07
C TYR A 77 5.68 -6.93 18.52
N GLY A 78 4.72 -7.13 19.42
CA GLY A 78 4.94 -6.96 20.86
C GLY A 78 4.95 -5.52 21.35
N GLN A 79 4.86 -4.52 20.47
CA GLN A 79 4.78 -3.12 20.88
C GLN A 79 3.38 -2.78 21.36
N PRO A 80 3.24 -1.95 22.43
CA PRO A 80 1.93 -1.62 22.98
C PRO A 80 1.11 -0.75 22.02
N ASN A 81 -0.21 -0.83 22.15
CA ASN A 81 -1.18 -0.05 21.38
C ASN A 81 -1.00 -0.22 19.86
N TYR A 82 -0.91 -1.49 19.39
CA TYR A 82 -0.75 -1.84 17.97
C TYR A 82 0.45 -1.16 17.32
N GLY A 83 1.52 -0.97 18.08
CA GLY A 83 2.74 -0.35 17.59
C GLY A 83 2.75 1.17 17.64
N LYS A 84 1.69 1.81 18.11
CA LYS A 84 1.69 3.28 18.28
C LYS A 84 2.49 3.71 19.49
N GLY A 85 2.46 2.91 20.56
CA GLY A 85 3.08 3.28 21.81
C GLY A 85 2.41 4.47 22.47
N LYS A 86 3.20 5.27 23.17
CA LYS A 86 2.77 6.49 23.87
C LYS A 86 3.68 7.64 23.50
N LYS A 87 3.25 8.87 23.79
CA LYS A 87 4.05 10.07 23.53
C LYS A 87 5.46 10.00 24.16
N LYS A 88 5.57 9.41 25.36
CA LYS A 88 6.85 9.26 26.07
C LYS A 88 7.69 8.10 25.54
N GLU A 89 7.04 7.08 24.98
CA GLU A 89 7.68 5.90 24.39
C GLU A 89 6.99 5.61 23.05
N PRO A 90 7.31 6.36 21.99
CA PRO A 90 6.67 6.16 20.71
C PRO A 90 7.06 4.83 20.08
N GLY A 91 6.08 4.10 19.55
CA GLY A 91 6.31 2.88 18.79
C GLY A 91 6.52 3.16 17.31
N PHE A 92 6.68 2.10 16.54
CA PHE A 92 6.91 2.19 15.08
C PHE A 92 5.81 2.98 14.37
N PHE A 93 4.56 2.79 14.77
CA PHE A 93 3.39 3.42 14.16
C PHE A 93 2.91 4.67 14.91
N TYR A 94 3.77 5.28 15.72
CA TYR A 94 3.39 6.48 16.45
C TYR A 94 2.98 7.60 15.48
N GLY A 95 1.83 8.19 15.73
CA GLY A 95 1.30 9.27 14.89
C GLY A 95 0.55 8.82 13.64
N PHE A 96 0.48 7.53 13.36
CA PHE A 96 -0.27 7.03 12.21
C PHE A 96 -1.77 7.28 12.38
N LYS A 97 -2.37 7.92 11.37
CA LYS A 97 -3.82 8.14 11.24
C LYS A 97 -4.34 7.31 10.06
N ALA A 98 -5.66 7.34 9.85
CA ALA A 98 -6.32 6.48 8.85
C ALA A 98 -5.70 6.58 7.44
N ASP A 99 -5.44 7.79 6.97
CA ASP A 99 -4.85 8.04 5.65
C ASP A 99 -3.39 7.57 5.55
N VAL A 100 -2.63 7.72 6.63
CA VAL A 100 -1.24 7.25 6.69
C VAL A 100 -1.19 5.71 6.72
N TRP A 101 -2.10 5.08 7.45
CA TRP A 101 -2.24 3.62 7.43
C TRP A 101 -2.54 3.11 6.02
N SER A 102 -3.43 3.77 5.31
CA SER A 102 -3.78 3.41 3.95
C SER A 102 -2.59 3.55 3.00
N ALA A 103 -1.87 4.65 3.10
CA ALA A 103 -0.67 4.87 2.29
C ALA A 103 0.42 3.83 2.58
N PHE A 104 0.61 3.48 3.84
CA PHE A 104 1.58 2.46 4.24
C PHE A 104 1.19 1.08 3.68
N ALA A 105 -0.10 0.72 3.75
CA ALA A 105 -0.59 -0.54 3.18
C ALA A 105 -0.34 -0.61 1.67
N VAL A 106 -0.56 0.47 0.94
CA VAL A 106 -0.28 0.55 -0.50
C VAL A 106 1.21 0.34 -0.77
N ALA A 107 2.07 1.02 -0.03
CA ALA A 107 3.53 0.92 -0.18
C ALA A 107 4.03 -0.50 0.09
N ILE A 108 3.58 -1.13 1.17
CA ILE A 108 3.98 -2.49 1.53
C ILE A 108 3.48 -3.51 0.51
N THR A 109 2.26 -3.36 0.04
CA THR A 109 1.70 -4.24 -0.99
C THR A 109 2.54 -4.18 -2.27
N TYR A 110 2.86 -2.99 -2.72
CA TYR A 110 3.72 -2.80 -3.90
C TYR A 110 5.10 -3.42 -3.69
N HIS A 111 5.71 -3.16 -2.55
CA HIS A 111 7.02 -3.72 -2.20
C HIS A 111 6.98 -5.25 -2.25
N ASP A 112 6.00 -5.87 -1.63
CA ASP A 112 5.88 -7.32 -1.58
C ASP A 112 5.64 -7.93 -2.97
N LYS A 113 4.81 -7.29 -3.79
CA LYS A 113 4.57 -7.74 -5.17
C LYS A 113 5.84 -7.65 -6.01
N GLU A 114 6.61 -6.59 -5.87
CA GLU A 114 7.89 -6.43 -6.57
C GLU A 114 8.93 -7.46 -6.13
N MET A 115 9.00 -7.74 -4.84
CA MET A 115 9.90 -8.78 -4.33
C MET A 115 9.52 -10.17 -4.84
N GLU A 116 8.23 -10.48 -4.86
CA GLU A 116 7.72 -11.74 -5.40
C GLU A 116 8.04 -11.87 -6.89
N ARG A 117 7.83 -10.81 -7.66
CA ARG A 117 8.17 -10.79 -9.09
C ARG A 117 9.66 -11.04 -9.33
N ARG A 118 10.54 -10.39 -8.56
CA ARG A 118 12.00 -10.58 -8.67
C ARG A 118 12.40 -12.00 -8.30
N MET A 119 11.82 -12.58 -7.29
CA MET A 119 12.07 -13.97 -6.91
C MET A 119 11.65 -14.93 -7.99
N ASN A 120 10.46 -14.74 -8.58
CA ASN A 120 9.97 -15.57 -9.67
C ASN A 120 10.86 -15.50 -10.91
N GLU A 121 11.36 -14.32 -11.26
CA GLU A 121 12.30 -14.17 -12.36
C GLU A 121 13.63 -14.89 -12.10
N ARG A 122 14.11 -14.84 -10.85
CA ARG A 122 15.33 -15.52 -10.42
C ARG A 122 15.20 -17.04 -10.57
N PHE A 123 14.07 -17.60 -10.17
CA PHE A 123 13.80 -19.04 -10.29
C PHE A 123 13.59 -19.49 -11.73
N LYS A 124 13.01 -18.67 -12.58
CA LYS A 124 12.87 -18.96 -14.01
C LYS A 124 14.23 -19.08 -14.71
N GLY A 125 15.22 -18.30 -14.28
CA GLY A 125 16.58 -18.35 -14.83
C GLY A 125 17.39 -19.57 -14.38
N VAL A 126 16.96 -20.29 -13.36
CA VAL A 126 17.65 -21.46 -12.80
C VAL A 126 17.05 -22.78 -13.31
N GLY A 127 15.87 -22.74 -13.92
CA GLY A 127 15.13 -23.93 -14.37
C GLY A 127 15.49 -24.46 -15.76
N ASP A 128 16.41 -23.81 -16.47
CA ASP A 128 16.85 -24.23 -17.81
C ASP A 128 18.20 -24.97 -17.75
#